data_a4cbd8e395a32cef4c4fb6bb47fd2cc1
#
_entry.id   a4cbd8e395a32cef4c4fb6bb47fd2cc1
#
_cell.length_a   1.000
_cell.length_b   1.000
_cell.length_c   1.000
_cell.angle_alpha   90.00
_cell.angle_beta   90.00
_cell.angle_gamma   90.00
#
_symmetry.space_group_name_H-M   'P 1'
#
loop_
_entity.id
_entity.type
_entity.pdbx_description
1 polymer ?
#
loop_
_entity_poly.entity_id
_entity_poly.type
_entity_poly.pdbx_seq_one_letter_code
_entity_poly.pdbx_strand_id
1 'polypeptide(L)'
;MITKHTPDKTAALIVAVFSSFLAPFMGSSVNVALPIIGKEFAMDAILLSWITTAYLLAASALLVPFGRLADIHGRKKIFTIGIWIFSIGAVLTAFADSSTQLILCRIFQGIGSAMIFSTGLAILTSVFPPHERGKVLGINIGSVYLGLLLGPFFGGLLTEHLGWRSLFVATLPLSIVVILLLLSKEMKGDWAEAKGERFDITGSVIYVTAIVALMSGFSELPETRGALLLLAGIIGIALFLILESRISSPVLS
;
A
#
# COMPACT_ATOMS: atom_id res chain seq x y z
N MET A 1 9.62 37.28 -5.66
CA MET A 1 8.50 36.70 -4.89
C MET A 1 8.06 35.43 -5.58
N ILE A 2 8.49 34.25 -5.14
CA ILE A 2 8.01 32.97 -5.67
C ILE A 2 6.66 32.75 -5.00
N THR A 3 5.58 32.94 -5.75
CA THR A 3 4.25 32.56 -5.30
C THR A 3 4.26 31.06 -4.99
N LYS A 4 4.34 30.69 -3.72
CA LYS A 4 4.07 29.31 -3.27
C LYS A 4 2.63 29.00 -3.71
N HIS A 5 2.51 28.30 -4.83
CA HIS A 5 1.22 27.76 -5.25
C HIS A 5 0.80 26.74 -4.19
N THR A 6 -0.15 27.13 -3.33
CA THR A 6 -0.79 26.18 -2.41
C THR A 6 -1.62 25.21 -3.26
N PRO A 7 -1.46 23.90 -3.09
CA PRO A 7 -2.27 22.93 -3.80
C PRO A 7 -3.74 23.12 -3.47
N ASP A 8 -4.62 22.79 -4.40
CA ASP A 8 -6.06 22.83 -4.16
C ASP A 8 -6.40 21.77 -3.10
N LYS A 9 -7.01 22.23 -2.00
CA LYS A 9 -7.47 21.39 -0.89
C LYS A 9 -8.43 20.30 -1.37
N THR A 10 -9.31 20.64 -2.31
CA THR A 10 -10.31 19.70 -2.84
C THR A 10 -9.64 18.58 -3.64
N ALA A 11 -8.69 18.93 -4.52
CA ALA A 11 -7.93 17.95 -5.28
C ALA A 11 -7.12 17.01 -4.36
N ALA A 12 -6.46 17.56 -3.36
CA ALA A 12 -5.70 16.78 -2.37
C ALA A 12 -6.60 15.82 -1.59
N LEU A 13 -7.79 16.26 -1.18
CA LEU A 13 -8.76 15.43 -0.48
C LEU A 13 -9.30 14.29 -1.36
N ILE A 14 -9.67 14.59 -2.61
CA ILE A 14 -10.17 13.58 -3.56
C ILE A 14 -9.09 12.52 -3.83
N VAL A 15 -7.85 12.95 -4.07
CA VAL A 15 -6.70 12.05 -4.29
C VAL A 15 -6.51 11.13 -3.09
N ALA A 16 -6.49 11.66 -1.88
CA ALA A 16 -6.29 10.86 -0.68
C ALA A 16 -7.47 9.91 -0.42
N VAL A 17 -8.71 10.39 -0.51
CA VAL A 17 -9.94 9.60 -0.26
C VAL A 17 -10.06 8.44 -1.24
N PHE A 18 -9.90 8.68 -2.55
CA PHE A 18 -10.01 7.63 -3.55
C PHE A 18 -8.90 6.59 -3.41
N SER A 19 -7.68 7.04 -3.14
CA SER A 19 -6.55 6.11 -2.96
C SER A 19 -6.68 5.31 -1.67
N SER A 20 -7.15 5.92 -0.58
CA SER A 20 -7.42 5.22 0.68
C SER A 20 -8.59 4.25 0.60
N PHE A 21 -9.52 4.45 -0.36
CA PHE A 21 -10.58 3.51 -0.67
C PHE A 21 -10.06 2.30 -1.47
N LEU A 22 -9.21 2.53 -2.49
CA LEU A 22 -8.82 1.52 -3.48
C LEU A 22 -8.19 0.26 -2.86
N ALA A 23 -7.21 0.44 -1.99
CA ALA A 23 -6.44 -0.70 -1.47
C ALA A 23 -7.25 -1.58 -0.49
N PRO A 24 -8.03 -1.04 0.48
CA PRO A 24 -8.94 -1.83 1.31
C PRO A 24 -10.06 -2.48 0.50
N PHE A 25 -10.62 -1.77 -0.49
CA PHE A 25 -11.62 -2.33 -1.40
C PHE A 25 -11.06 -3.55 -2.14
N MET A 26 -9.87 -3.42 -2.72
CA MET A 26 -9.21 -4.53 -3.42
C MET A 26 -8.92 -5.70 -2.49
N GLY A 27 -8.39 -5.44 -1.29
CA GLY A 27 -8.10 -6.49 -0.31
C GLY A 27 -9.33 -7.28 0.12
N SER A 28 -10.46 -6.59 0.39
CA SER A 28 -11.70 -7.24 0.82
C SER A 28 -12.46 -7.90 -0.33
N SER A 29 -12.45 -7.31 -1.54
CA SER A 29 -13.10 -7.89 -2.72
C SER A 29 -12.46 -9.20 -3.16
N VAL A 30 -11.13 -9.28 -3.17
CA VAL A 30 -10.39 -10.47 -3.59
C VAL A 30 -10.72 -11.66 -2.69
N ASN A 31 -10.95 -11.46 -1.39
CA ASN A 31 -11.29 -12.55 -0.47
C ASN A 31 -12.56 -13.29 -0.88
N VAL A 32 -13.54 -12.60 -1.46
CA VAL A 32 -14.77 -13.23 -1.97
C VAL A 32 -14.51 -14.06 -3.24
N ALA A 33 -13.53 -13.67 -4.04
CA ALA A 33 -13.15 -14.34 -5.28
C ALA A 33 -12.23 -15.55 -5.07
N LEU A 34 -11.59 -15.69 -3.90
CA LEU A 34 -10.62 -16.76 -3.63
C LEU A 34 -11.11 -18.18 -3.99
N PRO A 35 -12.36 -18.61 -3.68
CA PRO A 35 -12.82 -19.95 -4.04
C PRO A 35 -12.86 -20.20 -5.55
N ILE A 36 -13.18 -19.16 -6.34
CA ILE A 36 -13.25 -19.26 -7.81
C ILE A 36 -11.84 -19.28 -8.39
N ILE A 37 -10.95 -18.42 -7.91
CA ILE A 37 -9.53 -18.39 -8.29
C ILE A 37 -8.85 -19.73 -7.96
N GLY A 38 -9.12 -20.27 -6.76
CA GLY A 38 -8.57 -21.54 -6.32
C GLY A 38 -8.99 -22.72 -7.20
N LYS A 39 -10.24 -22.73 -7.66
CA LYS A 39 -10.73 -23.75 -8.62
C LYS A 39 -10.07 -23.60 -9.99
N GLU A 40 -9.93 -22.38 -10.49
CA GLU A 40 -9.34 -22.12 -11.82
C GLU A 40 -7.88 -22.56 -11.90
N PHE A 41 -7.08 -22.25 -10.86
CA PHE A 41 -5.65 -22.58 -10.84
C PHE A 41 -5.31 -23.85 -10.05
N ALA A 42 -6.31 -24.64 -9.64
CA ALA A 42 -6.14 -25.86 -8.83
C ALA A 42 -5.24 -25.64 -7.60
N MET A 43 -5.46 -24.52 -6.88
CA MET A 43 -4.65 -24.13 -5.74
C MET A 43 -5.10 -24.86 -4.46
N ASP A 44 -4.15 -25.31 -3.65
CA ASP A 44 -4.41 -25.75 -2.30
C ASP A 44 -4.72 -24.56 -1.37
N ALA A 45 -5.17 -24.83 -0.16
CA ALA A 45 -5.56 -23.78 0.80
C ALA A 45 -4.39 -22.87 1.20
N ILE A 46 -3.16 -23.41 1.27
CA ILE A 46 -1.97 -22.65 1.63
C ILE A 46 -1.63 -21.67 0.51
N LEU A 47 -1.50 -22.16 -0.72
CA LEU A 47 -1.18 -21.33 -1.87
C LEU A 47 -2.27 -20.27 -2.12
N LEU A 48 -3.55 -20.62 -1.90
CA LEU A 48 -4.67 -19.70 -2.02
C LEU A 48 -4.59 -18.53 -1.04
N SER A 49 -4.19 -18.80 0.21
CA SER A 49 -4.00 -17.76 1.22
C SER A 49 -2.93 -16.75 0.84
N TRP A 50 -1.90 -17.17 0.08
CA TRP A 50 -0.81 -16.31 -0.38
C TRP A 50 -1.26 -15.21 -1.33
N ILE A 51 -2.40 -15.35 -2.01
CA ILE A 51 -2.95 -14.28 -2.87
C ILE A 51 -3.18 -12.99 -2.08
N THR A 52 -3.74 -13.09 -0.88
CA THR A 52 -3.99 -11.94 0.00
C THR A 52 -2.77 -11.64 0.87
N THR A 53 -2.13 -12.68 1.42
CA THR A 53 -0.98 -12.52 2.33
C THR A 53 0.20 -11.86 1.65
N ALA A 54 0.55 -12.24 0.42
CA ALA A 54 1.67 -11.64 -0.31
C ALA A 54 1.48 -10.14 -0.57
N TYR A 55 0.26 -9.73 -0.91
CA TYR A 55 -0.09 -8.33 -1.06
C TYR A 55 0.06 -7.55 0.25
N LEU A 56 -0.53 -8.06 1.34
CA LEU A 56 -0.47 -7.41 2.66
C LEU A 56 0.96 -7.38 3.21
N LEU A 57 1.71 -8.46 3.02
CA LEU A 57 3.11 -8.56 3.42
C LEU A 57 3.97 -7.50 2.72
N ALA A 58 3.86 -7.39 1.39
CA ALA A 58 4.57 -6.38 0.63
C ALA A 58 4.17 -4.95 1.05
N ALA A 59 2.86 -4.71 1.25
CA ALA A 59 2.34 -3.42 1.66
C ALA A 59 2.84 -3.01 3.05
N SER A 60 2.81 -3.91 4.03
CA SER A 60 3.22 -3.61 5.42
C SER A 60 4.73 -3.52 5.58
N ALA A 61 5.49 -4.43 4.97
CA ALA A 61 6.95 -4.45 5.08
C ALA A 61 7.61 -3.20 4.47
N LEU A 62 7.02 -2.63 3.43
CA LEU A 62 7.57 -1.48 2.72
C LEU A 62 6.97 -0.13 3.15
N LEU A 63 5.99 -0.14 4.06
CA LEU A 63 5.29 1.07 4.50
C LEU A 63 6.25 2.12 5.07
N VAL A 64 7.09 1.73 6.02
CA VAL A 64 8.04 2.62 6.71
C VAL A 64 9.16 3.09 5.79
N PRO A 65 9.87 2.20 5.05
CA PRO A 65 10.87 2.62 4.08
C PRO A 65 10.36 3.62 3.03
N PHE A 66 9.15 3.39 2.49
CA PHE A 66 8.60 4.32 1.50
C PHE A 66 8.10 5.64 2.12
N GLY A 67 7.67 5.63 3.38
CA GLY A 67 7.39 6.85 4.13
C GLY A 67 8.65 7.73 4.21
N ARG A 68 9.78 7.15 4.63
CA ARG A 68 11.05 7.86 4.71
C ARG A 68 11.55 8.33 3.33
N LEU A 69 11.43 7.46 2.33
CA LEU A 69 11.80 7.81 0.95
C LEU A 69 10.97 8.99 0.43
N ALA A 70 9.71 9.07 0.82
CA ALA A 70 8.81 10.16 0.47
C ALA A 70 9.20 11.48 1.14
N ASP A 71 9.60 11.44 2.40
CA ASP A 71 10.08 12.64 3.11
C ASP A 71 11.37 13.20 2.51
N ILE A 72 12.25 12.34 1.97
CA ILE A 72 13.50 12.75 1.31
C ILE A 72 13.25 13.23 -0.13
N HIS A 73 12.47 12.48 -0.93
CA HIS A 73 12.35 12.71 -2.37
C HIS A 73 11.06 13.42 -2.80
N GLY A 74 10.15 13.62 -1.84
CA GLY A 74 8.86 14.28 -2.07
C GLY A 74 7.68 13.30 -2.02
N ARG A 75 6.71 13.64 -1.16
CA ARG A 75 5.52 12.81 -0.88
C ARG A 75 4.65 12.62 -2.12
N LYS A 76 4.43 13.69 -2.90
CA LYS A 76 3.65 13.61 -4.14
C LYS A 76 4.31 12.69 -5.17
N LYS A 77 5.64 12.77 -5.31
CA LYS A 77 6.39 11.94 -6.27
C LYS A 77 6.23 10.46 -5.93
N ILE A 78 6.47 10.08 -4.67
CA ILE A 78 6.36 8.69 -4.22
C ILE A 78 4.92 8.20 -4.32
N PHE A 79 3.94 9.03 -3.94
CA PHE A 79 2.53 8.71 -4.12
C PHE A 79 2.16 8.45 -5.59
N THR A 80 2.63 9.32 -6.51
CA THR A 80 2.37 9.16 -7.94
C THR A 80 2.96 7.87 -8.49
N ILE A 81 4.19 7.53 -8.11
CA ILE A 81 4.80 6.24 -8.47
C ILE A 81 3.97 5.09 -7.89
N GLY A 82 3.52 5.21 -6.65
CA GLY A 82 2.69 4.20 -5.97
C GLY A 82 1.39 3.91 -6.69
N ILE A 83 0.64 4.94 -7.12
CA ILE A 83 -0.62 4.73 -7.84
C ILE A 83 -0.40 4.12 -9.23
N TRP A 84 0.69 4.45 -9.91
CA TRP A 84 1.06 3.80 -11.17
C TRP A 84 1.39 2.32 -10.95
N ILE A 85 2.24 1.99 -9.96
CA ILE A 85 2.59 0.60 -9.62
C ILE A 85 1.34 -0.20 -9.24
N PHE A 86 0.46 0.38 -8.40
CA PHE A 86 -0.79 -0.25 -8.00
C PHE A 86 -1.69 -0.55 -9.20
N SER A 87 -1.86 0.42 -10.11
CA SER A 87 -2.72 0.28 -11.29
C SER A 87 -2.15 -0.72 -12.30
N ILE A 88 -0.85 -0.66 -12.58
CA ILE A 88 -0.16 -1.64 -13.44
C ILE A 88 -0.26 -3.03 -12.83
N GLY A 89 -0.04 -3.16 -11.51
CA GLY A 89 -0.21 -4.42 -10.79
C GLY A 89 -1.62 -4.98 -10.90
N ALA A 90 -2.65 -4.13 -10.85
CA ALA A 90 -4.03 -4.53 -11.06
C ALA A 90 -4.25 -5.08 -12.49
N VAL A 91 -3.75 -4.37 -13.51
CA VAL A 91 -3.81 -4.85 -14.90
C VAL A 91 -3.11 -6.19 -15.05
N LEU A 92 -1.87 -6.30 -14.58
CA LEU A 92 -1.10 -7.55 -14.67
C LEU A 92 -1.80 -8.71 -13.97
N THR A 93 -2.42 -8.45 -12.82
CA THR A 93 -3.19 -9.48 -12.08
C THR A 93 -4.42 -9.94 -12.86
N ALA A 94 -5.11 -9.03 -13.56
CA ALA A 94 -6.25 -9.38 -14.40
C ALA A 94 -5.87 -10.29 -15.59
N PHE A 95 -4.62 -10.24 -16.04
CA PHE A 95 -4.08 -11.09 -17.13
C PHE A 95 -3.25 -12.27 -16.62
N ALA A 96 -3.30 -12.58 -15.33
CA ALA A 96 -2.55 -13.70 -14.78
C ALA A 96 -3.10 -15.05 -15.27
N ASP A 97 -2.20 -15.92 -15.75
CA ASP A 97 -2.50 -17.24 -16.30
C ASP A 97 -2.05 -18.40 -15.39
N SER A 98 -1.40 -18.06 -14.26
CA SER A 98 -0.95 -19.05 -13.28
C SER A 98 -0.99 -18.47 -11.85
N SER A 99 -1.06 -19.37 -10.87
CA SER A 99 -1.02 -19.01 -9.44
C SER A 99 0.24 -18.23 -9.06
N THR A 100 1.40 -18.65 -9.57
CA THR A 100 2.67 -17.97 -9.31
C THR A 100 2.68 -16.55 -9.88
N GLN A 101 2.23 -16.37 -11.13
CA GLN A 101 2.14 -15.05 -11.75
C GLN A 101 1.18 -14.16 -10.97
N LEU A 102 0.03 -14.69 -10.57
CA LEU A 102 -0.96 -13.97 -9.79
C LEU A 102 -0.35 -13.48 -8.46
N ILE A 103 0.34 -14.33 -7.71
CA ILE A 103 0.99 -13.97 -6.43
C ILE A 103 2.08 -12.91 -6.66
N LEU A 104 2.91 -13.04 -7.69
CA LEU A 104 3.94 -12.05 -8.02
C LEU A 104 3.33 -10.69 -8.36
N CYS A 105 2.25 -10.68 -9.15
CA CYS A 105 1.52 -9.44 -9.45
C CYS A 105 0.89 -8.82 -8.18
N ARG A 106 0.44 -9.64 -7.22
CA ARG A 106 -0.05 -9.16 -5.93
C ARG A 106 1.05 -8.55 -5.07
N ILE A 107 2.26 -9.12 -5.05
CA ILE A 107 3.42 -8.50 -4.40
C ILE A 107 3.70 -7.13 -5.02
N PHE A 108 3.76 -7.06 -6.36
CA PHE A 108 3.99 -5.82 -7.08
C PHE A 108 2.92 -4.77 -6.78
N GLN A 109 1.64 -5.14 -6.73
CA GLN A 109 0.55 -4.27 -6.35
C GLN A 109 0.65 -3.81 -4.88
N GLY A 110 1.12 -4.70 -3.97
CA GLY A 110 1.40 -4.38 -2.56
C GLY A 110 2.48 -3.32 -2.39
N ILE A 111 3.53 -3.34 -3.23
CA ILE A 111 4.56 -2.28 -3.26
C ILE A 111 3.91 -0.91 -3.56
N GLY A 112 3.04 -0.83 -4.56
CA GLY A 112 2.28 0.38 -4.88
C GLY A 112 1.41 0.84 -3.72
N SER A 113 0.72 -0.09 -3.05
CA SER A 113 -0.07 0.17 -1.85
C SER A 113 0.74 0.77 -0.71
N ALA A 114 1.94 0.24 -0.44
CA ALA A 114 2.83 0.78 0.59
C ALA A 114 3.17 2.25 0.34
N MET A 115 3.50 2.60 -0.91
CA MET A 115 3.77 3.99 -1.31
C MET A 115 2.55 4.89 -1.14
N ILE A 116 1.36 4.43 -1.50
CA ILE A 116 0.11 5.19 -1.37
C ILE A 116 -0.21 5.44 0.11
N PHE A 117 -0.18 4.40 0.94
CA PHE A 117 -0.55 4.51 2.36
C PHE A 117 0.44 5.37 3.15
N SER A 118 1.74 5.18 2.92
CA SER A 118 2.77 5.94 3.63
C SER A 118 2.71 7.44 3.33
N THR A 119 2.23 7.83 2.16
CA THR A 119 2.26 9.23 1.71
C THR A 119 0.90 9.92 1.73
N GLY A 120 -0.20 9.18 1.60
CA GLY A 120 -1.54 9.76 1.47
C GLY A 120 -1.96 10.62 2.68
N LEU A 121 -1.74 10.10 3.90
CA LEU A 121 -2.03 10.82 5.14
C LEU A 121 -1.11 12.03 5.31
N ALA A 122 0.17 11.88 4.97
CA ALA A 122 1.16 12.94 5.06
C ALA A 122 0.86 14.10 4.08
N ILE A 123 0.33 13.81 2.88
CA ILE A 123 -0.14 14.84 1.94
C ILE A 123 -1.31 15.63 2.54
N LEU A 124 -2.31 14.98 3.13
CA LEU A 124 -3.43 15.66 3.77
C LEU A 124 -2.97 16.60 4.89
N THR A 125 -2.09 16.13 5.78
CA THR A 125 -1.58 16.95 6.89
C THR A 125 -0.68 18.10 6.44
N SER A 126 -0.06 18.00 5.25
CA SER A 126 0.74 19.07 4.66
C SER A 126 -0.11 20.15 3.99
N VAL A 127 -1.28 19.78 3.43
CA VAL A 127 -2.16 20.70 2.70
C VAL A 127 -3.16 21.40 3.63
N PHE A 128 -3.65 20.71 4.66
CA PHE A 128 -4.69 21.23 5.54
C PHE A 128 -4.13 21.82 6.84
N PRO A 129 -4.64 22.99 7.27
CA PRO A 129 -4.22 23.61 8.52
C PRO A 129 -4.65 22.77 9.73
N PRO A 130 -4.01 22.90 10.90
CA PRO A 130 -4.27 22.06 12.07
C PRO A 130 -5.74 21.94 12.48
N HIS A 131 -6.51 23.03 12.39
CA HIS A 131 -7.93 23.04 12.77
C HIS A 131 -8.85 22.28 11.81
N GLU A 132 -8.43 22.02 10.57
CA GLU A 132 -9.19 21.24 9.58
C GLU A 132 -8.75 19.76 9.54
N ARG A 133 -7.57 19.42 10.08
CA ARG A 133 -6.99 18.07 9.99
C ARG A 133 -7.89 16.99 10.54
N GLY A 134 -8.51 17.20 11.68
CA GLY A 134 -9.43 16.20 12.28
C GLY A 134 -10.56 15.81 11.35
N LYS A 135 -11.17 16.79 10.66
CA LYS A 135 -12.25 16.55 9.71
C LYS A 135 -11.77 15.76 8.48
N VAL A 136 -10.67 16.18 7.86
CA VAL A 136 -10.17 15.53 6.63
C VAL A 136 -9.60 14.15 6.90
N LEU A 137 -8.95 13.93 8.04
CA LEU A 137 -8.50 12.62 8.49
C LEU A 137 -9.69 11.69 8.75
N GLY A 138 -10.76 12.19 9.38
CA GLY A 138 -12.00 11.43 9.57
C GLY A 138 -12.64 11.00 8.25
N ILE A 139 -12.70 11.89 7.25
CA ILE A 139 -13.20 11.57 5.91
C ILE A 139 -12.31 10.49 5.25
N ASN A 140 -11.01 10.64 5.35
CA ASN A 140 -10.05 9.69 4.78
C ASN A 140 -10.17 8.30 5.43
N ILE A 141 -10.26 8.22 6.75
CA ILE A 141 -10.49 6.97 7.48
C ILE A 141 -11.85 6.37 7.10
N GLY A 142 -12.89 7.21 6.98
CA GLY A 142 -14.21 6.78 6.50
C GLY A 142 -14.14 6.12 5.13
N SER A 143 -13.29 6.62 4.21
CA SER A 143 -13.11 6.01 2.88
C SER A 143 -12.45 4.62 2.94
N VAL A 144 -11.51 4.40 3.88
CA VAL A 144 -10.92 3.07 4.15
C VAL A 144 -12.01 2.07 4.55
N TYR A 145 -12.86 2.45 5.52
CA TYR A 145 -13.94 1.58 5.98
C TYR A 145 -15.01 1.36 4.91
N LEU A 146 -15.32 2.37 4.08
CA LEU A 146 -16.21 2.20 2.93
C LEU A 146 -15.62 1.19 1.93
N GLY A 147 -14.32 1.25 1.67
CA GLY A 147 -13.65 0.26 0.83
C GLY A 147 -13.79 -1.17 1.38
N LEU A 148 -13.55 -1.36 2.68
CA LEU A 148 -13.70 -2.65 3.35
C LEU A 148 -15.15 -3.16 3.30
N LEU A 149 -16.14 -2.27 3.51
CA LEU A 149 -17.55 -2.62 3.54
C LEU A 149 -18.09 -2.95 2.15
N LEU A 150 -17.76 -2.13 1.16
CA LEU A 150 -18.26 -2.28 -0.21
C LEU A 150 -17.51 -3.37 -1.00
N GLY A 151 -16.29 -3.70 -0.57
CA GLY A 151 -15.47 -4.72 -1.23
C GLY A 151 -16.16 -6.07 -1.39
N PRO A 152 -16.69 -6.71 -0.34
CA PRO A 152 -17.36 -8.00 -0.46
C PRO A 152 -18.63 -7.94 -1.33
N PHE A 153 -19.41 -6.86 -1.23
CA PHE A 153 -20.62 -6.70 -2.02
C PHE A 153 -20.32 -6.58 -3.53
N PHE A 154 -19.51 -5.59 -3.90
CA PHE A 154 -19.12 -5.43 -5.30
C PHE A 154 -18.19 -6.54 -5.77
N GLY A 155 -17.38 -7.08 -4.87
CA GLY A 155 -16.53 -8.23 -5.12
C GLY A 155 -17.31 -9.45 -5.53
N GLY A 156 -18.39 -9.78 -4.80
CA GLY A 156 -19.31 -10.85 -5.15
C GLY A 156 -20.01 -10.61 -6.49
N LEU A 157 -20.62 -9.42 -6.63
CA LEU A 157 -21.36 -9.05 -7.84
C LEU A 157 -20.49 -9.11 -9.12
N LEU A 158 -19.32 -8.50 -9.06
CA LEU A 158 -18.39 -8.50 -10.20
C LEU A 158 -17.86 -9.90 -10.52
N THR A 159 -17.52 -10.67 -9.48
CA THR A 159 -17.00 -12.03 -9.66
C THR A 159 -18.04 -12.96 -10.25
N GLU A 160 -19.31 -12.86 -9.84
CA GLU A 160 -20.42 -13.69 -10.34
C GLU A 160 -20.76 -13.38 -11.80
N HIS A 161 -20.85 -12.10 -12.17
CA HIS A 161 -21.33 -11.69 -13.49
C HIS A 161 -20.23 -11.51 -14.55
N LEU A 162 -19.04 -11.05 -14.14
CA LEU A 162 -17.95 -10.68 -15.04
C LEU A 162 -16.65 -11.48 -14.81
N GLY A 163 -16.67 -12.37 -13.82
CA GLY A 163 -15.49 -13.12 -13.41
C GLY A 163 -14.55 -12.33 -12.49
N TRP A 164 -13.70 -13.04 -11.72
CA TRP A 164 -12.82 -12.47 -10.71
C TRP A 164 -11.81 -11.45 -11.25
N ARG A 165 -11.42 -11.56 -12.51
CA ARG A 165 -10.50 -10.62 -13.16
C ARG A 165 -11.06 -9.21 -13.23
N SER A 166 -12.37 -9.07 -13.31
CA SER A 166 -13.06 -7.77 -13.34
C SER A 166 -12.86 -6.95 -12.07
N LEU A 167 -12.57 -7.58 -10.92
CA LEU A 167 -12.27 -6.90 -9.67
C LEU A 167 -11.08 -5.95 -9.81
N PHE A 168 -10.04 -6.41 -10.48
CA PHE A 168 -8.81 -5.64 -10.69
C PHE A 168 -9.05 -4.52 -11.70
N VAL A 169 -9.77 -4.80 -12.77
CA VAL A 169 -10.12 -3.81 -13.80
C VAL A 169 -11.03 -2.72 -13.22
N ALA A 170 -11.95 -3.06 -12.32
CA ALA A 170 -12.87 -2.11 -11.68
C ALA A 170 -12.18 -1.02 -10.84
N THR A 171 -10.93 -1.23 -10.43
CA THR A 171 -10.17 -0.20 -9.71
C THR A 171 -9.53 0.84 -10.63
N LEU A 172 -9.40 0.54 -11.93
CA LEU A 172 -8.70 1.42 -12.88
C LEU A 172 -9.39 2.78 -13.08
N PRO A 173 -10.72 2.89 -13.20
CA PRO A 173 -11.37 4.19 -13.34
C PRO A 173 -11.03 5.16 -12.21
N LEU A 174 -11.07 4.70 -10.95
CA LEU A 174 -10.69 5.53 -9.81
C LEU A 174 -9.20 5.87 -9.83
N SER A 175 -8.36 4.91 -10.15
CA SER A 175 -6.92 5.13 -10.28
C SER A 175 -6.59 6.17 -11.35
N ILE A 176 -7.29 6.13 -12.49
CA ILE A 176 -7.13 7.12 -13.57
C ILE A 176 -7.52 8.52 -13.10
N VAL A 177 -8.63 8.67 -12.38
CA VAL A 177 -9.03 9.96 -11.80
C VAL A 177 -7.94 10.50 -10.88
N VAL A 178 -7.41 9.66 -9.99
CA VAL A 178 -6.32 10.04 -9.08
C VAL A 178 -5.08 10.47 -9.86
N ILE A 179 -4.67 9.72 -10.88
CA ILE A 179 -3.51 10.04 -11.72
C ILE A 179 -3.71 11.38 -12.44
N LEU A 180 -4.87 11.60 -13.03
CA LEU A 180 -5.18 12.86 -13.74
C LEU A 180 -5.12 14.06 -12.78
N LEU A 181 -5.65 13.94 -11.56
CA LEU A 181 -5.56 14.98 -10.54
C LEU A 181 -4.12 15.24 -10.11
N LEU A 182 -3.32 14.19 -9.90
CA LEU A 182 -1.90 14.34 -9.53
C LEU A 182 -1.07 15.03 -10.61
N LEU A 183 -1.40 14.79 -11.88
CA LEU A 183 -0.73 15.42 -13.03
C LEU A 183 -1.25 16.85 -13.33
N SER A 184 -2.37 17.23 -12.76
CA SER A 184 -2.98 18.55 -12.96
C SER A 184 -2.16 19.68 -12.32
N LYS A 185 -2.49 20.91 -12.73
CA LYS A 185 -1.88 22.12 -12.15
C LYS A 185 -2.33 22.37 -10.71
N GLU A 186 -3.43 21.77 -10.27
CA GLU A 186 -4.03 21.93 -8.94
C GLU A 186 -3.21 21.24 -7.85
N MET A 187 -2.47 20.19 -8.20
CA MET A 187 -1.59 19.46 -7.29
C MET A 187 -0.11 19.85 -7.46
N LYS A 188 0.17 21.13 -7.77
CA LYS A 188 1.55 21.62 -7.84
C LYS A 188 2.16 21.72 -6.46
N GLY A 189 3.34 21.13 -6.31
CA GLY A 189 4.15 21.12 -5.09
C GLY A 189 4.69 19.71 -4.86
N ASP A 190 5.85 19.67 -4.26
CA ASP A 190 6.47 18.43 -3.82
C ASP A 190 6.84 18.63 -2.35
N TRP A 191 6.18 17.88 -1.47
CA TRP A 191 6.37 18.04 -0.02
C TRP A 191 7.45 17.08 0.44
N ALA A 192 8.68 17.59 0.54
CA ALA A 192 9.83 16.88 1.06
C ALA A 192 10.30 17.56 2.36
N GLU A 193 10.03 16.95 3.51
CA GLU A 193 10.40 17.50 4.82
C GLU A 193 11.87 17.24 5.17
N ALA A 194 12.45 16.14 4.67
CA ALA A 194 13.82 15.71 4.91
C ALA A 194 14.72 15.83 3.66
N LYS A 195 14.49 16.85 2.83
CA LYS A 195 15.22 17.03 1.57
C LYS A 195 16.72 17.19 1.81
N GLY A 196 17.50 16.32 1.15
CA GLY A 196 18.97 16.32 1.24
C GLY A 196 19.53 15.34 2.27
N GLU A 197 18.71 14.70 3.07
CA GLU A 197 19.13 13.61 3.93
C GLU A 197 19.41 12.34 3.13
N ARG A 198 20.25 11.45 3.71
CA ARG A 198 20.58 10.18 3.09
C ARG A 198 19.55 9.12 3.50
N PHE A 199 19.13 8.31 2.53
CA PHE A 199 18.27 7.17 2.80
C PHE A 199 19.07 6.03 3.44
N ASP A 200 18.64 5.54 4.59
CA ASP A 200 19.24 4.38 5.24
C ASP A 200 18.76 3.08 4.60
N ILE A 201 19.53 2.58 3.64
CA ILE A 201 19.26 1.32 2.96
C ILE A 201 19.43 0.14 3.93
N THR A 202 20.44 0.18 4.81
CA THR A 202 20.74 -0.92 5.73
C THR A 202 19.62 -1.12 6.74
N GLY A 203 19.20 -0.05 7.41
CA GLY A 203 18.07 -0.10 8.34
C GLY A 203 16.78 -0.53 7.65
N SER A 204 16.53 -0.02 6.44
CA SER A 204 15.35 -0.41 5.66
C SER A 204 15.34 -1.90 5.31
N VAL A 205 16.47 -2.48 4.90
CA VAL A 205 16.57 -3.92 4.58
C VAL A 205 16.36 -4.77 5.83
N ILE A 206 16.97 -4.40 6.96
CA ILE A 206 16.80 -5.11 8.23
C ILE A 206 15.33 -5.06 8.65
N TYR A 207 14.70 -3.89 8.59
CA TYR A 207 13.28 -3.72 8.92
C TYR A 207 12.38 -4.59 8.04
N VAL A 208 12.53 -4.50 6.72
CA VAL A 208 11.75 -5.29 5.75
C VAL A 208 11.90 -6.79 6.02
N THR A 209 13.14 -7.26 6.18
CA THR A 209 13.42 -8.68 6.44
C THR A 209 12.79 -9.14 7.76
N ALA A 210 12.86 -8.31 8.80
CA ALA A 210 12.27 -8.61 10.10
C ALA A 210 10.74 -8.68 10.04
N ILE A 211 10.08 -7.74 9.35
CA ILE A 211 8.61 -7.77 9.16
C ILE A 211 8.19 -8.99 8.33
N VAL A 212 8.91 -9.31 7.25
CA VAL A 212 8.65 -10.51 6.45
C VAL A 212 8.77 -11.77 7.31
N ALA A 213 9.83 -11.88 8.11
CA ALA A 213 10.03 -13.01 9.01
C ALA A 213 8.92 -13.12 10.06
N LEU A 214 8.52 -12.01 10.69
CA LEU A 214 7.41 -11.99 11.65
C LEU A 214 6.10 -12.47 11.02
N MET A 215 5.68 -11.87 9.89
CA MET A 215 4.40 -12.20 9.27
C MET A 215 4.38 -13.63 8.73
N SER A 216 5.48 -14.08 8.10
CA SER A 216 5.60 -15.47 7.64
C SER A 216 5.61 -16.44 8.83
N GLY A 217 6.29 -16.08 9.91
CA GLY A 217 6.31 -16.87 11.12
C GLY A 217 4.92 -17.06 11.75
N PHE A 218 4.11 -16.02 11.81
CA PHE A 218 2.71 -16.13 12.26
C PHE A 218 1.87 -17.02 11.34
N SER A 219 2.08 -16.96 10.04
CA SER A 219 1.34 -17.77 9.07
C SER A 219 1.69 -19.25 9.12
N GLU A 220 2.90 -19.60 9.60
CA GLU A 220 3.39 -20.98 9.70
C GLU A 220 3.23 -21.62 11.10
N LEU A 221 2.61 -20.92 12.06
CA LEU A 221 2.30 -21.53 13.36
C LEU A 221 1.22 -22.62 13.20
N PRO A 222 1.29 -23.73 13.98
CA PRO A 222 2.20 -24.01 15.12
C PRO A 222 3.51 -24.73 14.75
N GLU A 223 3.94 -24.74 13.50
CA GLU A 223 5.17 -25.43 13.09
C GLU A 223 6.42 -24.81 13.71
N THR A 224 7.44 -25.65 13.97
CA THR A 224 8.74 -25.21 14.52
C THR A 224 9.39 -24.12 13.63
N ARG A 225 9.23 -24.23 12.31
CA ARG A 225 9.71 -23.23 11.35
C ARG A 225 9.05 -21.88 11.59
N GLY A 226 7.75 -21.83 11.83
CA GLY A 226 7.02 -20.62 12.18
C GLY A 226 7.56 -19.96 13.45
N ALA A 227 7.80 -20.74 14.50
CA ALA A 227 8.39 -20.24 15.75
C ALA A 227 9.81 -19.67 15.55
N LEU A 228 10.64 -20.30 14.74
CA LEU A 228 11.99 -19.81 14.41
C LEU A 228 11.94 -18.51 13.61
N LEU A 229 11.04 -18.39 12.63
CA LEU A 229 10.84 -17.18 11.86
C LEU A 229 10.35 -16.02 12.74
N LEU A 230 9.43 -16.28 13.67
CA LEU A 230 8.98 -15.29 14.64
C LEU A 230 10.14 -14.79 15.51
N LEU A 231 10.94 -15.71 16.04
CA LEU A 231 12.09 -15.34 16.85
C LEU A 231 13.10 -14.51 16.04
N ALA A 232 13.40 -14.93 14.82
CA ALA A 232 14.27 -14.17 13.91
C ALA A 232 13.72 -12.77 13.61
N GLY A 233 12.43 -12.65 13.39
CA GLY A 233 11.76 -11.37 13.18
C GLY A 233 11.81 -10.44 14.39
N ILE A 234 11.58 -10.97 15.61
CA ILE A 234 11.70 -10.21 16.86
C ILE A 234 13.14 -9.71 17.05
N ILE A 235 14.13 -10.60 16.86
CA ILE A 235 15.54 -10.22 16.94
C ILE A 235 15.87 -9.16 15.88
N GLY A 236 15.35 -9.31 14.64
CA GLY A 236 15.53 -8.35 13.56
C GLY A 236 14.99 -6.97 13.90
N ILE A 237 13.79 -6.87 14.49
CA ILE A 237 13.23 -5.59 14.96
C ILE A 237 14.07 -5.00 16.08
N ALA A 238 14.51 -5.81 17.04
CA ALA A 238 15.38 -5.32 18.12
C ALA A 238 16.71 -4.76 17.57
N LEU A 239 17.33 -5.46 16.63
CA LEU A 239 18.54 -4.99 15.94
C LEU A 239 18.27 -3.69 15.17
N PHE A 240 17.15 -3.61 14.44
CA PHE A 240 16.75 -2.42 13.73
C PHE A 240 16.68 -1.22 14.70
N LEU A 241 15.96 -1.35 15.82
CA LEU A 241 15.80 -0.27 16.80
C LEU A 241 17.13 0.17 17.43
N ILE A 242 18.04 -0.78 17.71
CA ILE A 242 19.38 -0.48 18.24
C ILE A 242 20.23 0.28 17.20
N LEU A 243 20.19 -0.13 15.93
CA LEU A 243 20.91 0.55 14.87
C LEU A 243 20.34 1.94 14.62
N GLU A 244 19.04 2.04 14.54
CA GLU A 244 18.28 3.29 14.32
C GLU A 244 18.63 4.36 15.36
N SER A 245 18.78 3.96 16.64
CA SER A 245 19.18 4.88 17.72
C SER A 245 20.60 5.46 17.59
N ARG A 246 21.41 4.92 16.67
CA ARG A 246 22.82 5.32 16.46
C ARG A 246 23.07 6.05 15.15
N ILE A 247 22.09 6.10 14.26
CA ILE A 247 22.21 6.69 12.91
C ILE A 247 21.74 8.14 12.93
N SER A 248 22.46 9.01 12.22
CA SER A 248 22.15 10.45 12.13
C SER A 248 20.93 10.79 11.26
N SER A 249 20.54 9.88 10.35
CA SER A 249 19.38 10.03 9.47
C SER A 249 18.54 8.76 9.52
N PRO A 250 17.80 8.55 10.63
CA PRO A 250 17.04 7.33 10.86
C PRO A 250 15.87 7.18 9.89
N VAL A 251 15.41 5.92 9.70
CA VAL A 251 14.21 5.61 8.91
C VAL A 251 12.95 6.05 9.66
N LEU A 252 12.96 5.89 11.00
CA LEU A 252 11.94 6.40 11.92
C LEU A 252 12.41 7.73 12.50
N SER A 253 11.84 8.84 12.08
CA SER A 253 12.18 10.19 12.59
C SER A 253 11.04 10.77 13.41
#